data_a93a84518edff4eb949070ac5e3bd683
#
_entry.id   a93a84518edff4eb949070ac5e3bd683
#
_cell.length_a   1.000
_cell.length_b   1.000
_cell.length_c   1.000
_cell.angle_alpha   90.00
_cell.angle_beta   90.00
_cell.angle_gamma   90.00
#
_symmetry.space_group_name_H-M   'P 1'
#
loop_
_entity.id
_entity.type
_entity.pdbx_description
1 polymer ?
#
loop_
_entity_poly.entity_id
_entity_poly.type
_entity_poly.pdbx_seq_one_letter_code
_entity_poly.pdbx_strand_id
1 'polypeptide(L)'
;AAPERRVVLAALGPKMLALSAAHADGALPYNVTPEHTARARGIVGPGKAIYVEQKICLTEDAAVAREVAAKQLAMYLVLPNYRNCWLRLGFTEEDLSGQGSDRFLDAMVAWGSEATIRARLQAHFDAGADHVAIQPFDPAGGTSPDWNALAVFAPGD
;
A
#
# COMPACT_ATOMS: atom_id res chain seq x y z
N ALA A 1 18.38 6.20 -28.66
CA ALA A 1 16.94 6.33 -28.61
C ALA A 1 16.55 6.82 -27.20
N ALA A 2 15.60 7.73 -27.08
CA ALA A 2 15.08 8.12 -25.78
C ALA A 2 14.40 6.89 -25.12
N PRO A 3 14.54 6.70 -23.79
CA PRO A 3 13.87 5.58 -23.13
C PRO A 3 12.36 5.70 -23.35
N GLU A 4 11.72 4.55 -23.57
CA GLU A 4 10.27 4.47 -23.73
C GLU A 4 9.60 4.98 -22.44
N ARG A 5 8.74 6.00 -22.58
CA ARG A 5 8.06 6.59 -21.43
C ARG A 5 6.86 5.73 -21.10
N ARG A 6 6.79 5.25 -19.86
CA ARG A 6 5.62 4.55 -19.33
C ARG A 6 4.72 5.51 -18.55
N VAL A 7 3.43 5.41 -18.79
CA VAL A 7 2.39 6.17 -18.07
C VAL A 7 1.60 5.20 -17.21
N VAL A 8 1.66 5.37 -15.89
CA VAL A 8 0.84 4.65 -14.93
C VAL A 8 -0.14 5.60 -14.25
N LEU A 9 -1.37 5.18 -14.04
CA LEU A 9 -2.40 6.02 -13.43
C LEU A 9 -2.59 5.65 -11.96
N ALA A 10 -2.73 6.66 -11.09
CA ALA A 10 -3.22 6.47 -9.73
C ALA A 10 -4.66 5.94 -9.80
N ALA A 11 -4.89 4.72 -9.34
CA ALA A 11 -6.16 4.04 -9.51
C ALA A 11 -6.51 3.15 -8.31
N LEU A 12 -7.64 3.42 -7.67
CA LEU A 12 -8.14 2.66 -6.52
C LEU A 12 -9.43 1.89 -6.86
N GLY A 13 -10.37 2.58 -7.49
CA GLY A 13 -11.67 2.01 -7.79
C GLY A 13 -11.73 1.30 -9.15
N PRO A 14 -12.72 0.42 -9.38
CA PRO A 14 -12.81 -0.39 -10.58
C PRO A 14 -12.87 0.44 -11.87
N LYS A 15 -13.50 1.61 -11.85
CA LYS A 15 -13.57 2.49 -13.02
C LYS A 15 -12.19 3.06 -13.41
N MET A 16 -11.38 3.49 -12.43
CA MET A 16 -10.03 3.99 -12.68
C MET A 16 -9.08 2.86 -13.07
N LEU A 17 -9.21 1.67 -12.50
CA LEU A 17 -8.46 0.50 -12.91
C LEU A 17 -8.79 0.09 -14.35
N ALA A 18 -10.06 0.11 -14.73
CA ALA A 18 -10.46 -0.15 -16.12
C ALA A 18 -9.94 0.92 -17.11
N LEU A 19 -9.94 2.20 -16.67
CA LEU A 19 -9.35 3.28 -17.46
C LEU A 19 -7.82 3.05 -17.64
N SER A 20 -7.12 2.65 -16.59
CA SER A 20 -5.69 2.30 -16.64
C SER A 20 -5.44 1.15 -17.61
N ALA A 21 -6.27 0.11 -17.58
CA ALA A 21 -6.18 -1.01 -18.51
C ALA A 21 -6.32 -0.57 -19.99
N ALA A 22 -7.25 0.34 -20.27
CA ALA A 22 -7.57 0.76 -21.63
C ALA A 22 -6.59 1.81 -22.19
N HIS A 23 -6.07 2.73 -21.36
CA HIS A 23 -5.42 3.95 -21.85
C HIS A 23 -4.05 4.25 -21.24
N ALA A 24 -3.51 3.36 -20.38
CA ALA A 24 -2.21 3.54 -19.75
C ALA A 24 -1.36 2.27 -19.81
N ASP A 25 -0.11 2.37 -19.38
CA ASP A 25 0.80 1.22 -19.29
C ASP A 25 0.62 0.45 -17.99
N GLY A 26 -0.17 0.98 -17.05
CA GLY A 26 -0.43 0.33 -15.78
C GLY A 26 -1.17 1.19 -14.77
N ALA A 27 -1.29 0.67 -13.56
CA ALA A 27 -1.94 1.31 -12.42
C ALA A 27 -0.98 1.40 -11.22
N LEU A 28 -1.15 2.45 -10.40
CA LEU A 28 -0.44 2.65 -9.15
C LEU A 28 -1.47 2.82 -8.02
N PRO A 29 -1.94 1.72 -7.42
CA PRO A 29 -2.74 1.77 -6.20
C PRO A 29 -1.91 2.23 -5.00
N TYR A 30 -2.55 3.01 -4.12
CA TYR A 30 -1.92 3.58 -2.93
C TYR A 30 -2.81 3.35 -1.70
N ASN A 31 -2.23 3.02 -0.54
CA ASN A 31 -2.95 2.64 0.68
C ASN A 31 -3.89 1.45 0.45
N VAL A 32 -3.35 0.34 -0.02
CA VAL A 32 -4.12 -0.86 -0.37
C VAL A 32 -3.50 -2.12 0.24
N THR A 33 -4.30 -3.18 0.32
CA THR A 33 -3.87 -4.50 0.79
C THR A 33 -3.53 -5.43 -0.38
N PRO A 34 -2.89 -6.59 -0.14
CA PRO A 34 -2.67 -7.60 -1.18
C PRO A 34 -3.95 -8.06 -1.88
N GLU A 35 -5.09 -8.12 -1.16
CA GLU A 35 -6.39 -8.45 -1.75
C GLU A 35 -6.85 -7.41 -2.78
N HIS A 36 -6.55 -6.13 -2.54
CA HIS A 36 -6.79 -5.10 -3.54
C HIS A 36 -5.89 -5.29 -4.76
N THR A 37 -4.62 -5.62 -4.55
CA THR A 37 -3.68 -5.89 -5.64
C THR A 37 -4.18 -7.03 -6.53
N ALA A 38 -4.68 -8.13 -5.95
CA ALA A 38 -5.28 -9.23 -6.70
C ALA A 38 -6.50 -8.77 -7.51
N ARG A 39 -7.39 -7.96 -6.91
CA ARG A 39 -8.54 -7.37 -7.64
C ARG A 39 -8.10 -6.44 -8.76
N ALA A 40 -7.09 -5.61 -8.51
CA ALA A 40 -6.54 -4.71 -9.51
C ALA A 40 -5.95 -5.49 -10.68
N ARG A 41 -5.19 -6.57 -10.42
CA ARG A 41 -4.66 -7.45 -11.45
C ARG A 41 -5.77 -8.07 -12.30
N GLY A 42 -6.86 -8.53 -11.67
CA GLY A 42 -8.02 -9.07 -12.38
C GLY A 42 -8.68 -8.07 -13.35
N ILE A 43 -8.68 -6.77 -12.99
CA ILE A 43 -9.29 -5.70 -13.83
C ILE A 43 -8.30 -5.20 -14.88
N VAL A 44 -7.06 -4.93 -14.49
CA VAL A 44 -6.03 -4.35 -15.36
C VAL A 44 -5.56 -5.36 -16.39
N GLY A 45 -5.61 -6.63 -16.06
CA GLY A 45 -5.26 -7.75 -16.96
C GLY A 45 -3.74 -8.00 -17.02
N PRO A 46 -3.31 -9.04 -17.73
CA PRO A 46 -1.91 -9.34 -17.97
C PRO A 46 -1.29 -8.31 -18.93
N GLY A 47 0.01 -8.09 -18.83
CA GLY A 47 0.76 -7.21 -19.74
C GLY A 47 0.69 -5.72 -19.41
N LYS A 48 -0.06 -5.33 -18.36
CA LYS A 48 -0.06 -3.98 -17.80
C LYS A 48 0.62 -3.99 -16.43
N ALA A 49 1.38 -2.94 -16.13
CA ALA A 49 2.09 -2.84 -14.86
C ALA A 49 1.15 -2.53 -13.68
N ILE A 50 1.41 -3.14 -12.53
CA ILE A 50 0.82 -2.75 -11.25
C ILE A 50 1.97 -2.42 -10.30
N TYR A 51 2.11 -1.16 -9.96
CA TYR A 51 3.08 -0.63 -9.00
C TYR A 51 2.33 -0.27 -7.73
N VAL A 52 2.64 -0.97 -6.64
CA VAL A 52 1.92 -0.80 -5.36
C VAL A 52 2.79 -0.04 -4.39
N GLU A 53 2.19 0.86 -3.61
CA GLU A 53 2.85 1.41 -2.43
C GLU A 53 2.48 0.60 -1.20
N GLN A 54 3.48 0.29 -0.34
CA GLN A 54 3.28 -0.35 0.96
C GLN A 54 3.98 0.46 2.06
N LYS A 55 3.20 0.94 3.01
CA LYS A 55 3.71 1.54 4.25
C LYS A 55 4.30 0.47 5.14
N ILE A 56 5.48 0.74 5.70
CA ILE A 56 6.14 -0.17 6.62
C ILE A 56 6.59 0.57 7.89
N CYS A 57 6.61 -0.16 9.03
CA CYS A 57 7.14 0.32 10.30
C CYS A 57 7.92 -0.84 10.96
N LEU A 58 9.25 -0.72 11.00
CA LEU A 58 10.12 -1.79 11.49
C LEU A 58 10.18 -1.77 13.04
N THR A 59 9.16 -2.32 13.67
CA THR A 59 9.04 -2.46 15.12
C THR A 59 8.16 -3.65 15.47
N GLU A 60 8.47 -4.35 16.55
CA GLU A 60 7.63 -5.42 17.09
C GLU A 60 6.65 -4.93 18.18
N ASP A 61 6.70 -3.64 18.52
CA ASP A 61 5.76 -3.00 19.43
C ASP A 61 4.48 -2.59 18.69
N ALA A 62 3.39 -3.33 18.91
CA ALA A 62 2.12 -3.09 18.28
C ALA A 62 1.52 -1.70 18.60
N ALA A 63 1.73 -1.19 19.82
CA ALA A 63 1.20 0.12 20.21
C ALA A 63 1.90 1.23 19.43
N VAL A 64 3.23 1.17 19.33
CA VAL A 64 4.04 2.10 18.53
C VAL A 64 3.65 2.04 17.05
N ALA A 65 3.57 0.83 16.48
CA ALA A 65 3.23 0.66 15.08
C ALA A 65 1.85 1.26 14.74
N ARG A 66 0.85 1.01 15.58
CA ARG A 66 -0.51 1.51 15.37
C ARG A 66 -0.61 3.02 15.59
N GLU A 67 0.12 3.58 16.54
CA GLU A 67 0.20 5.04 16.70
C GLU A 67 0.77 5.72 15.45
N VAL A 68 1.87 5.17 14.92
CA VAL A 68 2.46 5.65 13.66
C VAL A 68 1.47 5.49 12.50
N ALA A 69 0.85 4.31 12.37
CA ALA A 69 -0.12 4.04 11.33
C ALA A 69 -1.32 5.01 11.38
N ALA A 70 -1.87 5.26 12.56
CA ALA A 70 -2.99 6.17 12.75
C ALA A 70 -2.65 7.60 12.30
N LYS A 71 -1.47 8.10 12.68
CA LYS A 71 -0.98 9.42 12.25
C LYS A 71 -0.85 9.51 10.71
N GLN A 72 -0.29 8.48 10.08
CA GLN A 72 -0.04 8.47 8.65
C GLN A 72 -1.31 8.29 7.82
N LEU A 73 -2.32 7.63 8.37
CA LEU A 73 -3.58 7.36 7.66
C LEU A 73 -4.66 8.41 7.94
N ALA A 74 -4.49 9.28 8.95
CA ALA A 74 -5.50 10.23 9.39
C ALA A 74 -6.10 11.08 8.24
N MET A 75 -5.25 11.63 7.37
CA MET A 75 -5.71 12.44 6.24
C MET A 75 -6.47 11.63 5.19
N TYR A 76 -6.22 10.32 5.07
CA TYR A 76 -6.87 9.46 4.08
C TYR A 76 -8.23 8.95 4.56
N LEU A 77 -8.41 8.81 5.88
CA LEU A 77 -9.67 8.36 6.49
C LEU A 77 -10.86 9.28 6.19
N VAL A 78 -10.62 10.54 5.88
CA VAL A 78 -11.68 11.51 5.54
C VAL A 78 -11.92 11.62 4.03
N LEU A 79 -11.11 10.99 3.19
CA LEU A 79 -11.21 11.09 1.74
C LEU A 79 -12.14 10.01 1.15
N PRO A 80 -13.22 10.39 0.46
CA PRO A 80 -14.23 9.44 -0.01
C PRO A 80 -13.70 8.34 -0.93
N ASN A 81 -12.68 8.62 -1.76
CA ASN A 81 -12.09 7.64 -2.67
C ASN A 81 -11.40 6.51 -1.92
N TYR A 82 -10.67 6.82 -0.83
CA TYR A 82 -10.03 5.81 0.03
C TYR A 82 -11.06 5.05 0.86
N ARG A 83 -11.95 5.75 1.54
CA ARG A 83 -13.03 5.11 2.31
C ARG A 83 -13.82 4.12 1.46
N ASN A 84 -14.27 4.55 0.28
CA ASN A 84 -14.99 3.69 -0.64
C ASN A 84 -14.15 2.50 -1.13
N CYS A 85 -12.84 2.63 -1.25
CA CYS A 85 -11.94 1.53 -1.57
C CYS A 85 -11.91 0.51 -0.42
N TRP A 86 -11.71 0.96 0.80
CA TRP A 86 -11.60 0.11 1.98
C TRP A 86 -12.93 -0.58 2.34
N LEU A 87 -14.06 0.11 2.21
CA LEU A 87 -15.39 -0.50 2.37
C LEU A 87 -15.60 -1.65 1.36
N ARG A 88 -15.15 -1.49 0.11
CA ARG A 88 -15.19 -2.57 -0.89
C ARG A 88 -14.26 -3.74 -0.57
N LEU A 89 -13.22 -3.52 0.24
CA LEU A 89 -12.34 -4.57 0.75
C LEU A 89 -12.91 -5.30 1.98
N GLY A 90 -14.05 -4.83 2.52
CA GLY A 90 -14.71 -5.47 3.64
C GLY A 90 -14.38 -4.86 5.00
N PHE A 91 -13.76 -3.67 5.03
CA PHE A 91 -13.73 -2.85 6.24
C PHE A 91 -15.09 -2.23 6.47
N THR A 92 -15.43 -1.97 7.72
CA THR A 92 -16.71 -1.36 8.12
C THR A 92 -16.53 0.15 8.35
N GLU A 93 -17.64 0.87 8.46
CA GLU A 93 -17.59 2.29 8.86
C GLU A 93 -17.00 2.47 10.27
N GLU A 94 -17.18 1.46 11.14
CA GLU A 94 -16.58 1.43 12.48
C GLU A 94 -15.05 1.28 12.37
N ASP A 95 -14.56 0.38 11.52
CA ASP A 95 -13.12 0.22 11.26
C ASP A 95 -12.48 1.53 10.77
N LEU A 96 -13.23 2.35 10.05
CA LEU A 96 -12.76 3.60 9.44
C LEU A 96 -13.12 4.85 10.26
N SER A 97 -13.63 4.69 11.48
CA SER A 97 -13.97 5.81 12.36
C SER A 97 -12.79 6.23 13.25
N GLY A 98 -12.82 7.48 13.73
CA GLY A 98 -11.78 8.01 14.60
C GLY A 98 -10.38 7.94 13.97
N GLN A 99 -9.48 7.20 14.59
CA GLN A 99 -8.11 6.99 14.10
C GLN A 99 -7.96 5.70 13.29
N GLY A 100 -9.05 4.97 13.07
CA GLY A 100 -9.05 3.64 12.49
C GLY A 100 -8.94 2.54 13.55
N SER A 101 -9.60 1.40 13.31
CA SER A 101 -9.48 0.22 14.19
C SER A 101 -8.09 -0.42 14.07
N ASP A 102 -7.68 -1.17 15.10
CA ASP A 102 -6.45 -1.97 15.06
C ASP A 102 -6.40 -2.87 13.82
N ARG A 103 -7.53 -3.51 13.48
CA ARG A 103 -7.67 -4.35 12.28
C ARG A 103 -7.35 -3.58 11.00
N PHE A 104 -7.84 -2.35 10.89
CA PHE A 104 -7.60 -1.50 9.73
C PHE A 104 -6.15 -1.04 9.66
N LEU A 105 -5.60 -0.55 10.79
CA LEU A 105 -4.23 -0.07 10.88
C LEU A 105 -3.22 -1.18 10.54
N ASP A 106 -3.40 -2.39 11.10
CA ASP A 106 -2.56 -3.57 10.85
C ASP A 106 -2.64 -4.06 9.39
N ALA A 107 -3.77 -3.83 8.73
CA ALA A 107 -3.92 -4.16 7.32
C ALA A 107 -3.22 -3.17 6.39
N MET A 108 -3.21 -1.88 6.73
CA MET A 108 -2.65 -0.83 5.87
C MET A 108 -1.15 -0.65 6.04
N VAL A 109 -0.62 -0.83 7.25
CA VAL A 109 0.82 -0.69 7.53
C VAL A 109 1.41 -2.05 7.89
N ALA A 110 2.41 -2.48 7.14
CA ALA A 110 3.15 -3.69 7.48
C ALA A 110 4.14 -3.36 8.60
N TRP A 111 4.00 -4.01 9.75
CA TRP A 111 4.87 -3.83 10.89
C TRP A 111 5.28 -5.18 11.50
N GLY A 112 6.30 -5.17 12.33
CA GLY A 112 6.85 -6.37 12.96
C GLY A 112 8.34 -6.54 12.68
N SER A 113 8.79 -7.79 12.74
CA SER A 113 10.15 -8.18 12.34
C SER A 113 10.37 -7.99 10.84
N GLU A 114 11.64 -7.98 10.42
CA GLU A 114 12.00 -7.98 8.99
C GLU A 114 11.27 -9.11 8.23
N ALA A 115 11.24 -10.32 8.78
CA ALA A 115 10.58 -11.44 8.14
C ALA A 115 9.07 -11.21 7.94
N THR A 116 8.39 -10.61 8.93
CA THR A 116 6.96 -10.27 8.86
C THR A 116 6.69 -9.25 7.76
N ILE A 117 7.51 -8.20 7.68
CA ILE A 117 7.36 -7.17 6.66
C ILE A 117 7.67 -7.74 5.27
N ARG A 118 8.76 -8.52 5.11
CA ARG A 118 9.07 -9.19 3.82
C ARG A 118 7.93 -10.09 3.36
N ALA A 119 7.29 -10.83 4.26
CA ALA A 119 6.13 -11.65 3.93
C ALA A 119 4.96 -10.81 3.39
N ARG A 120 4.69 -9.62 3.96
CA ARG A 120 3.68 -8.69 3.44
C ARG A 120 4.04 -8.15 2.06
N LEU A 121 5.31 -7.79 1.83
CA LEU A 121 5.77 -7.33 0.51
C LEU A 121 5.62 -8.45 -0.52
N GLN A 122 6.01 -9.69 -0.16
CA GLN A 122 5.85 -10.86 -1.03
C GLN A 122 4.38 -11.12 -1.37
N ALA A 123 3.46 -10.96 -0.41
CA ALA A 123 2.03 -11.12 -0.66
C ALA A 123 1.49 -10.18 -1.75
N HIS A 124 2.05 -8.98 -1.91
CA HIS A 124 1.70 -8.10 -3.03
C HIS A 124 2.22 -8.65 -4.37
N PHE A 125 3.42 -9.21 -4.42
CA PHE A 125 3.95 -9.86 -5.63
C PHE A 125 3.13 -11.09 -5.99
N ASP A 126 2.80 -11.93 -5.02
CA ASP A 126 1.95 -13.12 -5.21
C ASP A 126 0.55 -12.74 -5.70
N ALA A 127 0.05 -11.57 -5.29
CA ALA A 127 -1.21 -10.98 -5.74
C ALA A 127 -1.12 -10.32 -7.14
N GLY A 128 0.07 -10.29 -7.74
CA GLY A 128 0.28 -9.81 -9.10
C GLY A 128 0.82 -8.39 -9.22
N ALA A 129 1.44 -7.82 -8.18
CA ALA A 129 2.22 -6.60 -8.32
C ALA A 129 3.51 -6.86 -9.12
N ASP A 130 3.88 -5.95 -10.00
CA ASP A 130 5.15 -5.99 -10.73
C ASP A 130 6.25 -5.22 -9.97
N HIS A 131 5.86 -4.33 -9.08
CA HIS A 131 6.74 -3.56 -8.23
C HIS A 131 6.03 -3.15 -6.95
N VAL A 132 6.77 -3.16 -5.84
CA VAL A 132 6.29 -2.65 -4.54
C VAL A 132 7.23 -1.54 -4.08
N ALA A 133 6.71 -0.31 -4.02
CA ALA A 133 7.41 0.83 -3.46
C ALA A 133 7.16 0.88 -1.96
N ILE A 134 8.20 0.80 -1.14
CA ILE A 134 8.07 0.90 0.32
C ILE A 134 8.06 2.37 0.78
N GLN A 135 7.24 2.65 1.78
CA GLN A 135 7.23 3.92 2.49
C GLN A 135 7.51 3.66 3.98
N PRO A 136 8.79 3.75 4.40
CA PRO A 136 9.17 3.42 5.77
C PRO A 136 8.93 4.60 6.72
N PHE A 137 8.27 4.31 7.84
CA PHE A 137 8.03 5.25 8.93
C PHE A 137 8.86 4.87 10.14
N ASP A 138 9.54 5.88 10.71
CA ASP A 138 10.35 5.73 11.90
C ASP A 138 9.45 5.42 13.12
N PRO A 139 9.67 4.31 13.84
CA PRO A 139 8.94 4.01 15.07
C PRO A 139 9.08 5.09 16.16
N ALA A 140 10.19 5.82 16.18
CA ALA A 140 10.38 6.95 17.09
C ALA A 140 9.50 8.16 16.73
N GLY A 141 8.82 8.12 15.58
CA GLY A 141 8.02 9.22 15.06
C GLY A 141 8.87 10.25 14.32
N GLY A 142 8.21 11.30 13.84
CA GLY A 142 8.87 12.35 13.07
C GLY A 142 8.44 12.36 11.60
N THR A 143 9.12 13.20 10.79
CA THR A 143 8.81 13.39 9.37
C THR A 143 9.84 12.77 8.44
N SER A 144 10.97 12.30 8.99
CA SER A 144 12.03 11.63 8.21
C SER A 144 11.65 10.17 7.99
N PRO A 145 12.05 9.58 6.85
CA PRO A 145 11.90 8.14 6.66
C PRO A 145 12.82 7.38 7.63
N ASP A 146 12.42 6.16 7.96
CA ASP A 146 13.31 5.23 8.69
C ASP A 146 14.44 4.76 7.76
N TRP A 147 15.62 5.35 7.96
CA TRP A 147 16.82 5.02 7.18
C TRP A 147 17.31 3.59 7.44
N ASN A 148 17.10 3.06 8.65
CA ASN A 148 17.43 1.68 8.97
C ASN A 148 16.54 0.70 8.18
N ALA A 149 15.23 0.95 8.18
CA ALA A 149 14.31 0.15 7.37
C ALA A 149 14.64 0.25 5.88
N LEU A 150 15.00 1.43 5.35
CA LEU A 150 15.44 1.56 3.96
C LEU A 150 16.68 0.69 3.67
N ALA A 151 17.66 0.67 4.57
CA ALA A 151 18.85 -0.18 4.40
C ALA A 151 18.52 -1.67 4.46
N VAL A 152 17.64 -2.08 5.41
CA VAL A 152 17.21 -3.48 5.58
C VAL A 152 16.44 -4.00 4.38
N PHE A 153 15.57 -3.17 3.78
CA PHE A 153 14.70 -3.58 2.66
C PHE A 153 15.23 -3.16 1.29
N ALA A 154 16.43 -2.57 1.21
CA ALA A 154 17.07 -2.29 -0.07
C ALA A 154 17.20 -3.60 -0.89
N PRO A 155 17.03 -3.53 -2.23
CA PRO A 155 17.35 -4.65 -3.09
C PRO A 155 18.81 -5.05 -2.86
N GLY A 156 19.08 -6.35 -2.73
CA GLY A 156 20.44 -6.86 -2.71
C GLY A 156 21.14 -6.63 -4.07
N ASP A 157 22.44 -6.49 -4.04
CA ASP A 157 23.29 -6.44 -5.24
C ASP A 157 23.23 -7.76 -6.03
#